data_05c0af99454d1420b971ea26fb3677d3
#
_entry.id   05c0af99454d1420b971ea26fb3677d3
#
_cell.length_a   1.000
_cell.length_b   1.000
_cell.length_c   1.000
_cell.angle_alpha   90.00
_cell.angle_beta   90.00
_cell.angle_gamma   90.00
#
_symmetry.space_group_name_H-M   'P 1'
#
loop_
_entity.id
_entity.type
_entity.pdbx_description
1 polymer ?
#
loop_
_entity_poly.entity_id
_entity_poly.type
_entity_poly.pdbx_seq_one_letter_code
_entity_poly.pdbx_strand_id
1 'polypeptide(L)'
;MKLAVDAMGGDRAPAEVVRGVCQALEFLQDDTIVLVGREPDIMEHLTGRNGWQGRIEILHAEEVIAMGDSPISSVRKKRDSSINRLAELGASGQVDAVISAGNTGAYVAACQLRMKTLPGVLRPGIAVAIPHASGVSVVADVGANVSCRPQNLYQYAVMASVYYEKLFHKRDPRVGLLSVGEEESKGNQLVREAHELCKADEQMNFVGNIEGRDIFGGVCEVMICEGFVGNVLLKVVEALVGNLMGAILTKVREQIPEATSALESIARGIKHSYDHSKYGGAPLLGLQKLSIKCHGSSDRQTVKNAIRAARDLGYDHLNEQIVERLNK
;
A
#
# COMPACT_ATOMS: atom_id res chain seq x y z
N MET A 1 -17.81 7.11 7.83
CA MET A 1 -17.37 5.85 7.19
C MET A 1 -17.26 4.72 8.20
N LYS A 2 -17.37 3.47 7.75
CA LYS A 2 -17.10 2.27 8.55
C LYS A 2 -15.87 1.57 7.98
N LEU A 3 -14.81 1.43 8.78
CA LEU A 3 -13.54 0.85 8.35
C LEU A 3 -13.33 -0.51 9.03
N ALA A 4 -12.78 -1.51 8.34
CA ALA A 4 -12.41 -2.78 8.94
C ALA A 4 -10.89 -2.96 8.98
N VAL A 5 -10.37 -3.45 10.10
CA VAL A 5 -8.94 -3.64 10.32
C VAL A 5 -8.67 -5.06 10.78
N ASP A 6 -7.79 -5.77 10.08
CA ASP A 6 -7.28 -7.09 10.47
C ASP A 6 -6.44 -6.97 11.74
N ALA A 7 -7.01 -7.33 12.87
CA ALA A 7 -6.34 -7.24 14.16
C ALA A 7 -5.20 -8.25 14.32
N MET A 8 -5.21 -9.33 13.55
CA MET A 8 -4.23 -10.42 13.64
C MET A 8 -3.11 -10.31 12.62
N GLY A 9 -3.12 -9.27 11.75
CA GLY A 9 -2.13 -9.08 10.70
C GLY A 9 -0.90 -8.33 11.18
N GLY A 10 0.29 -8.87 10.90
CA GLY A 10 1.59 -8.27 11.20
C GLY A 10 2.35 -8.95 12.33
N ASP A 11 3.66 -8.63 12.40
CA ASP A 11 4.62 -9.29 13.30
C ASP A 11 4.36 -8.98 14.80
N ARG A 12 3.64 -7.89 15.07
CA ARG A 12 3.34 -7.39 16.43
C ARG A 12 1.83 -7.32 16.71
N ALA A 13 1.05 -8.05 15.90
CA ALA A 13 -0.39 -8.20 16.12
C ALA A 13 -0.69 -9.08 17.36
N PRO A 14 -1.82 -8.85 18.03
CA PRO A 14 -2.78 -7.77 17.83
C PRO A 14 -2.40 -6.45 18.51
N ALA A 15 -1.39 -6.46 19.39
CA ALA A 15 -1.08 -5.35 20.30
C ALA A 15 -0.90 -4.00 19.59
N GLU A 16 -0.03 -3.93 18.57
CA GLU A 16 0.24 -2.68 17.87
C GLU A 16 -0.94 -2.26 16.97
N VAL A 17 -1.66 -3.24 16.41
CA VAL A 17 -2.86 -2.93 15.60
C VAL A 17 -3.95 -2.30 16.47
N VAL A 18 -4.31 -2.93 17.57
CA VAL A 18 -5.33 -2.41 18.51
C VAL A 18 -4.94 -1.03 19.04
N ARG A 19 -3.65 -0.85 19.41
CA ARG A 19 -3.15 0.47 19.86
C ARG A 19 -3.26 1.53 18.78
N GLY A 20 -2.91 1.20 17.54
CA GLY A 20 -3.03 2.11 16.39
C GLY A 20 -4.47 2.51 16.11
N VAL A 21 -5.39 1.55 16.18
CA VAL A 21 -6.83 1.78 16.05
C VAL A 21 -7.33 2.71 17.15
N CYS A 22 -6.97 2.46 18.43
CA CYS A 22 -7.34 3.36 19.53
C CYS A 22 -6.82 4.79 19.34
N GLN A 23 -5.58 4.95 18.84
CA GLN A 23 -5.03 6.27 18.53
C GLN A 23 -5.71 6.94 17.34
N ALA A 24 -6.25 6.17 16.40
CA ALA A 24 -6.98 6.72 15.27
C ALA A 24 -8.32 7.34 15.67
N LEU A 25 -8.92 6.92 16.79
CA LEU A 25 -10.16 7.48 17.31
C LEU A 25 -10.06 8.98 17.61
N GLU A 26 -8.84 9.52 17.80
CA GLU A 26 -8.62 10.95 18.05
C GLU A 26 -9.10 11.84 16.88
N PHE A 27 -8.99 11.37 15.65
CA PHE A 27 -9.39 12.14 14.46
C PHE A 27 -10.65 11.58 13.76
N LEU A 28 -11.10 10.40 14.15
CA LEU A 28 -12.38 9.84 13.70
C LEU A 28 -13.51 10.43 14.53
N GLN A 29 -14.40 11.22 13.95
CA GLN A 29 -15.54 11.82 14.67
C GLN A 29 -16.75 10.86 14.65
N ASP A 30 -17.34 10.69 13.46
CA ASP A 30 -18.53 9.87 13.24
C ASP A 30 -18.19 8.52 12.58
N ASP A 31 -16.91 8.27 12.34
CA ASP A 31 -16.43 7.04 11.71
C ASP A 31 -16.31 5.93 12.77
N THR A 32 -16.59 4.69 12.35
CA THR A 32 -16.50 3.50 13.20
C THR A 32 -15.49 2.50 12.65
N ILE A 33 -14.94 1.67 13.53
CA ILE A 33 -13.96 0.64 13.15
C ILE A 33 -14.48 -0.75 13.55
N VAL A 34 -14.32 -1.72 12.65
CA VAL A 34 -14.49 -3.14 12.94
C VAL A 34 -13.10 -3.77 13.06
N LEU A 35 -12.72 -4.24 14.23
CA LEU A 35 -11.54 -5.09 14.44
C LEU A 35 -11.90 -6.55 14.12
N VAL A 36 -11.16 -7.16 13.21
CA VAL A 36 -11.39 -8.54 12.77
C VAL A 36 -10.29 -9.46 13.31
N GLY A 37 -10.65 -10.45 14.12
CA GLY A 37 -9.69 -11.38 14.69
C GLY A 37 -10.19 -12.08 15.94
N ARG A 38 -9.31 -12.74 16.67
CA ARG A 38 -9.69 -13.44 17.90
C ARG A 38 -10.11 -12.45 18.97
N GLU A 39 -11.39 -12.47 19.32
CA GLU A 39 -11.99 -11.52 20.26
C GLU A 39 -11.29 -11.48 21.63
N PRO A 40 -10.92 -12.64 22.27
CA PRO A 40 -10.19 -12.60 23.54
C PRO A 40 -8.85 -11.84 23.44
N ASP A 41 -8.08 -12.07 22.37
CA ASP A 41 -6.78 -11.44 22.14
C ASP A 41 -6.95 -9.92 21.91
N ILE A 42 -8.00 -9.51 21.18
CA ILE A 42 -8.32 -8.08 20.96
C ILE A 42 -8.75 -7.43 22.27
N MET A 43 -9.64 -8.07 23.04
CA MET A 43 -10.16 -7.54 24.29
C MET A 43 -9.08 -7.36 25.35
N GLU A 44 -8.06 -8.21 25.40
CA GLU A 44 -6.89 -8.04 26.27
C GLU A 44 -6.24 -6.66 26.08
N HIS A 45 -6.19 -6.17 24.85
CA HIS A 45 -5.57 -4.89 24.51
C HIS A 45 -6.55 -3.69 24.54
N LEU A 46 -7.85 -3.92 24.55
CA LEU A 46 -8.88 -2.87 24.70
C LEU A 46 -9.24 -2.63 26.16
N THR A 47 -9.18 -3.67 26.99
CA THR A 47 -9.53 -3.59 28.42
C THR A 47 -8.68 -2.53 29.14
N GLY A 48 -9.31 -1.71 29.94
CA GLY A 48 -8.68 -0.59 30.64
C GLY A 48 -8.43 0.66 29.80
N ARG A 49 -8.79 0.67 28.51
CA ARG A 49 -8.77 1.88 27.68
C ARG A 49 -10.13 2.54 27.64
N ASN A 50 -10.14 3.85 27.56
CA ASN A 50 -11.37 4.65 27.48
C ASN A 50 -11.67 5.07 26.03
N GLY A 51 -12.95 5.33 25.74
CA GLY A 51 -13.37 6.01 24.51
C GLY A 51 -13.48 5.14 23.26
N TRP A 52 -13.35 3.83 23.38
CA TRP A 52 -13.55 2.91 22.25
C TRP A 52 -14.98 2.36 22.16
N GLN A 53 -15.72 2.35 23.28
CA GLN A 53 -17.09 1.82 23.36
C GLN A 53 -18.01 2.59 22.40
N GLY A 54 -18.80 1.85 21.63
CA GLY A 54 -19.69 2.41 20.60
C GLY A 54 -18.98 2.90 19.33
N ARG A 55 -17.64 2.86 19.26
CA ARG A 55 -16.84 3.27 18.11
C ARG A 55 -16.02 2.15 17.49
N ILE A 56 -15.74 1.11 18.26
CA ILE A 56 -15.07 -0.12 17.81
C ILE A 56 -16.04 -1.28 18.00
N GLU A 57 -16.27 -2.01 16.91
CA GLU A 57 -16.93 -3.30 16.90
C GLU A 57 -15.89 -4.40 16.75
N ILE A 58 -16.15 -5.60 17.23
CA ILE A 58 -15.29 -6.77 17.03
C ILE A 58 -16.04 -7.80 16.20
N LEU A 59 -15.45 -8.23 15.09
CA LEU A 59 -15.86 -9.40 14.35
C LEU A 59 -14.89 -10.54 14.67
N HIS A 60 -15.37 -11.53 15.40
CA HIS A 60 -14.57 -12.69 15.75
C HIS A 60 -14.14 -13.48 14.51
N ALA A 61 -12.87 -13.88 14.47
CA ALA A 61 -12.29 -14.80 13.49
C ALA A 61 -11.23 -15.66 14.20
N GLU A 62 -11.45 -16.97 14.20
CA GLU A 62 -10.63 -17.91 14.99
C GLU A 62 -9.24 -18.15 14.37
N GLU A 63 -9.17 -18.19 13.02
CA GLU A 63 -7.97 -18.58 12.31
C GLU A 63 -7.10 -17.38 11.92
N VAL A 64 -5.79 -17.62 11.83
CA VAL A 64 -4.79 -16.64 11.38
C VAL A 64 -3.97 -17.22 10.24
N ILE A 65 -3.82 -16.45 9.15
CA ILE A 65 -2.86 -16.75 8.08
C ILE A 65 -1.53 -16.13 8.46
N ALA A 66 -0.53 -16.96 8.75
CA ALA A 66 0.80 -16.51 9.13
C ALA A 66 1.57 -15.91 7.94
N MET A 67 2.60 -15.10 8.23
CA MET A 67 3.43 -14.45 7.19
C MET A 67 4.13 -15.46 6.27
N GLY A 68 4.52 -16.64 6.79
CA GLY A 68 5.17 -17.70 6.04
C GLY A 68 4.22 -18.69 5.34
N ASP A 69 2.90 -18.53 5.51
CA ASP A 69 1.92 -19.43 4.90
C ASP A 69 1.83 -19.23 3.38
N SER A 70 1.55 -20.33 2.65
CA SER A 70 1.25 -20.26 1.23
C SER A 70 -0.04 -19.48 0.99
N PRO A 71 0.00 -18.33 0.28
CA PRO A 71 -1.11 -17.39 0.20
C PRO A 71 -2.44 -18.02 -0.26
N ILE A 72 -2.47 -18.52 -1.50
CA ILE A 72 -3.71 -19.04 -2.13
C ILE A 72 -4.22 -20.27 -1.40
N SER A 73 -3.32 -21.18 -0.97
CA SER A 73 -3.69 -22.38 -0.24
C SER A 73 -4.33 -22.02 1.10
N SER A 74 -3.74 -21.08 1.84
CA SER A 74 -4.23 -20.68 3.16
C SER A 74 -5.56 -19.93 3.09
N VAL A 75 -5.76 -19.06 2.12
CA VAL A 75 -7.06 -18.39 1.88
C VAL A 75 -8.18 -19.41 1.63
N ARG A 76 -7.87 -20.51 0.93
CA ARG A 76 -8.88 -21.58 0.67
C ARG A 76 -9.15 -22.47 1.87
N LYS A 77 -8.11 -22.79 2.66
CA LYS A 77 -8.19 -23.72 3.79
C LYS A 77 -8.69 -23.06 5.08
N LYS A 78 -8.13 -21.88 5.41
CA LYS A 78 -8.44 -21.13 6.64
C LYS A 78 -9.59 -20.14 6.37
N ARG A 79 -10.80 -20.69 6.21
CA ARG A 79 -11.98 -19.91 5.82
C ARG A 79 -12.41 -18.88 6.87
N ASP A 80 -12.18 -19.19 8.15
CA ASP A 80 -12.46 -18.31 9.28
C ASP A 80 -11.25 -17.45 9.70
N SER A 81 -10.31 -17.22 8.78
CA SER A 81 -9.19 -16.33 9.06
C SER A 81 -9.59 -14.86 9.04
N SER A 82 -8.90 -14.07 9.86
CA SER A 82 -9.11 -12.62 9.94
C SER A 82 -9.05 -11.93 8.56
N ILE A 83 -8.10 -12.34 7.71
CA ILE A 83 -7.98 -11.84 6.31
C ILE A 83 -9.22 -12.21 5.48
N ASN A 84 -9.72 -13.43 5.58
CA ASN A 84 -10.92 -13.86 4.84
C ASN A 84 -12.17 -13.11 5.30
N ARG A 85 -12.39 -13.03 6.62
CA ARG A 85 -13.50 -12.28 7.20
C ARG A 85 -13.46 -10.80 6.87
N LEU A 86 -12.25 -10.22 6.87
CA LEU A 86 -12.03 -8.84 6.45
C LEU A 86 -12.47 -8.61 4.99
N ALA A 87 -12.03 -9.48 4.07
CA ALA A 87 -12.41 -9.41 2.66
C ALA A 87 -13.92 -9.65 2.43
N GLU A 88 -14.56 -10.48 3.25
CA GLU A 88 -16.02 -10.69 3.25
C GLU A 88 -16.79 -9.43 3.66
N LEU A 89 -16.33 -8.72 4.70
CA LEU A 89 -16.90 -7.43 5.08
C LEU A 89 -16.84 -6.41 3.94
N GLY A 90 -15.69 -6.31 3.28
CA GLY A 90 -15.55 -5.46 2.09
C GLY A 90 -16.49 -5.87 0.96
N ALA A 91 -16.56 -7.17 0.65
CA ALA A 91 -17.41 -7.71 -0.42
C ALA A 91 -18.91 -7.51 -0.18
N SER A 92 -19.34 -7.63 1.08
CA SER A 92 -20.76 -7.45 1.45
C SER A 92 -21.20 -5.98 1.51
N GLY A 93 -20.28 -5.03 1.38
CA GLY A 93 -20.57 -3.60 1.48
C GLY A 93 -20.86 -3.11 2.90
N GLN A 94 -20.59 -3.93 3.93
CA GLN A 94 -20.80 -3.57 5.33
C GLN A 94 -19.76 -2.57 5.84
N VAL A 95 -18.64 -2.43 5.11
CA VAL A 95 -17.58 -1.47 5.38
C VAL A 95 -17.16 -0.74 4.12
N ASP A 96 -16.60 0.46 4.27
CA ASP A 96 -16.14 1.32 3.17
C ASP A 96 -14.70 1.02 2.78
N ALA A 97 -13.87 0.60 3.74
CA ALA A 97 -12.48 0.22 3.50
C ALA A 97 -12.03 -0.93 4.39
N VAL A 98 -11.03 -1.69 3.90
CA VAL A 98 -10.37 -2.78 4.62
C VAL A 98 -8.87 -2.55 4.71
N ILE A 99 -8.27 -2.87 5.86
CA ILE A 99 -6.85 -2.61 6.15
C ILE A 99 -6.24 -3.86 6.78
N SER A 100 -5.09 -4.33 6.27
CA SER A 100 -4.35 -5.46 6.86
C SER A 100 -2.84 -5.28 6.77
N ALA A 101 -2.13 -5.64 7.85
CA ALA A 101 -0.68 -5.79 7.88
C ALA A 101 -0.24 -7.27 7.75
N GLY A 102 -1.17 -8.19 7.51
CA GLY A 102 -0.90 -9.62 7.38
C GLY A 102 -0.16 -10.02 6.10
N ASN A 103 -0.16 -11.31 5.79
CA ASN A 103 0.49 -11.87 4.58
C ASN A 103 -0.03 -11.21 3.30
N THR A 104 0.87 -10.54 2.56
CA THR A 104 0.49 -9.72 1.39
C THR A 104 -0.19 -10.55 0.31
N GLY A 105 0.37 -11.70 -0.04
CA GLY A 105 -0.22 -12.57 -1.07
C GLY A 105 -1.60 -13.10 -0.66
N ALA A 106 -1.78 -13.43 0.63
CA ALA A 106 -3.07 -13.89 1.14
C ALA A 106 -4.10 -12.75 1.14
N TYR A 107 -3.71 -11.55 1.56
CA TYR A 107 -4.58 -10.38 1.54
C TYR A 107 -5.04 -10.03 0.11
N VAL A 108 -4.09 -9.95 -0.84
CA VAL A 108 -4.40 -9.70 -2.25
C VAL A 108 -5.31 -10.78 -2.80
N ALA A 109 -5.00 -12.07 -2.56
CA ALA A 109 -5.81 -13.18 -3.03
C ALA A 109 -7.23 -13.18 -2.42
N ALA A 110 -7.37 -12.93 -1.12
CA ALA A 110 -8.68 -12.85 -0.46
C ALA A 110 -9.53 -11.70 -1.02
N CYS A 111 -8.92 -10.51 -1.17
CA CYS A 111 -9.58 -9.35 -1.74
C CYS A 111 -10.00 -9.59 -3.21
N GLN A 112 -9.13 -10.13 -4.05
CA GLN A 112 -9.45 -10.44 -5.45
C GLN A 112 -10.54 -11.52 -5.59
N LEU A 113 -10.54 -12.53 -4.72
CA LEU A 113 -11.51 -13.61 -4.79
C LEU A 113 -12.91 -13.21 -4.30
N ARG A 114 -13.00 -12.28 -3.36
CA ARG A 114 -14.25 -11.91 -2.69
C ARG A 114 -14.80 -10.55 -3.13
N MET A 115 -13.95 -9.53 -3.21
CA MET A 115 -14.35 -8.21 -3.70
C MET A 115 -14.21 -8.16 -5.22
N LYS A 116 -15.20 -7.61 -5.89
CA LYS A 116 -15.14 -7.38 -7.34
C LYS A 116 -14.19 -6.23 -7.66
N THR A 117 -13.64 -6.25 -8.88
CA THR A 117 -12.95 -5.09 -9.44
C THR A 117 -13.94 -3.96 -9.76
N LEU A 118 -13.43 -2.75 -9.83
CA LEU A 118 -14.18 -1.61 -10.37
C LEU A 118 -14.62 -1.89 -11.81
N PRO A 119 -15.74 -1.30 -12.28
CA PRO A 119 -16.14 -1.41 -13.68
C PRO A 119 -15.00 -1.02 -14.62
N GLY A 120 -14.72 -1.86 -15.60
CA GLY A 120 -13.64 -1.66 -16.57
C GLY A 120 -12.25 -2.11 -16.10
N VAL A 121 -12.01 -2.30 -14.81
CA VAL A 121 -10.69 -2.75 -14.28
C VAL A 121 -10.53 -4.25 -14.45
N LEU A 122 -9.47 -4.67 -15.13
CA LEU A 122 -9.15 -6.07 -15.39
C LEU A 122 -8.52 -6.75 -14.16
N ARG A 123 -7.58 -6.06 -13.50
CA ARG A 123 -6.89 -6.55 -12.29
C ARG A 123 -6.53 -5.40 -11.36
N PRO A 124 -6.68 -5.56 -10.05
CA PRO A 124 -6.19 -4.56 -9.10
C PRO A 124 -4.66 -4.56 -9.06
N GLY A 125 -4.05 -3.43 -8.73
CA GLY A 125 -2.61 -3.28 -8.55
C GLY A 125 -2.26 -2.61 -7.22
N ILE A 126 -1.14 -2.99 -6.61
CA ILE A 126 -0.64 -2.33 -5.40
C ILE A 126 0.17 -1.10 -5.80
N ALA A 127 -0.16 0.05 -5.21
CA ALA A 127 0.60 1.29 -5.38
C ALA A 127 1.34 1.66 -4.09
N VAL A 128 2.58 2.15 -4.23
CA VAL A 128 3.41 2.61 -3.09
C VAL A 128 3.99 3.98 -3.42
N ALA A 129 3.92 4.90 -2.46
CA ALA A 129 4.60 6.19 -2.54
C ALA A 129 6.07 6.03 -2.12
N ILE A 130 7.00 6.36 -3.00
CA ILE A 130 8.45 6.31 -2.76
C ILE A 130 8.99 7.75 -2.68
N PRO A 131 9.45 8.19 -1.50
CA PRO A 131 10.09 9.48 -1.35
C PRO A 131 11.45 9.55 -2.05
N HIS A 132 11.78 10.71 -2.59
CA HIS A 132 13.09 11.04 -3.15
C HIS A 132 13.45 12.51 -2.87
N ALA A 133 14.66 12.94 -3.21
CA ALA A 133 15.16 14.27 -2.85
C ALA A 133 14.30 15.43 -3.39
N SER A 134 13.67 15.26 -4.56
CA SER A 134 12.84 16.28 -5.21
C SER A 134 11.33 16.13 -4.94
N GLY A 135 10.91 15.13 -4.14
CA GLY A 135 9.49 14.92 -3.84
C GLY A 135 9.12 13.47 -3.54
N VAL A 136 8.03 13.03 -4.12
CA VAL A 136 7.50 11.67 -3.96
C VAL A 136 6.99 11.18 -5.30
N SER A 137 7.31 9.94 -5.66
CA SER A 137 6.69 9.25 -6.80
C SER A 137 5.86 8.06 -6.33
N VAL A 138 4.78 7.76 -7.04
CA VAL A 138 3.96 6.56 -6.84
C VAL A 138 4.42 5.48 -7.81
N VAL A 139 4.74 4.29 -7.32
CA VAL A 139 5.09 3.12 -8.15
C VAL A 139 3.94 2.12 -8.09
N ALA A 140 3.50 1.61 -9.24
CA ALA A 140 2.49 0.56 -9.39
C ALA A 140 2.81 -0.32 -10.62
N ASP A 141 2.61 -1.63 -10.60
CA ASP A 141 2.24 -2.52 -9.52
C ASP A 141 3.48 -2.98 -8.74
N VAL A 142 3.39 -3.05 -7.41
CA VAL A 142 4.51 -3.50 -6.57
C VAL A 142 4.27 -4.87 -5.92
N GLY A 143 3.52 -5.75 -6.59
CA GLY A 143 3.44 -7.14 -6.15
C GLY A 143 2.05 -7.77 -6.05
N ALA A 144 1.01 -7.18 -6.62
CA ALA A 144 -0.29 -7.83 -6.72
C ALA A 144 -0.32 -8.86 -7.86
N ASN A 145 0.37 -8.58 -8.98
CA ASN A 145 0.32 -9.43 -10.18
C ASN A 145 1.71 -9.64 -10.78
N VAL A 146 2.23 -10.85 -10.67
CA VAL A 146 3.55 -11.21 -11.24
C VAL A 146 3.54 -11.42 -12.76
N SER A 147 2.37 -11.54 -13.37
CA SER A 147 2.18 -11.66 -14.82
C SER A 147 1.06 -10.71 -15.25
N CYS A 148 1.39 -9.78 -16.11
CA CYS A 148 0.48 -8.74 -16.59
C CYS A 148 0.28 -8.84 -18.12
N ARG A 149 -0.80 -8.23 -18.58
CA ARG A 149 -1.03 -7.86 -19.98
C ARG A 149 -0.77 -6.37 -20.15
N PRO A 150 -0.50 -5.88 -21.36
CA PRO A 150 -0.29 -4.44 -21.61
C PRO A 150 -1.40 -3.55 -21.06
N GLN A 151 -2.65 -3.98 -21.20
CA GLN A 151 -3.83 -3.27 -20.67
C GLN A 151 -3.81 -3.15 -19.13
N ASN A 152 -3.17 -4.10 -18.41
CA ASN A 152 -3.03 -3.99 -16.96
C ASN A 152 -2.09 -2.83 -16.59
N LEU A 153 -0.93 -2.71 -17.29
CA LEU A 153 0.02 -1.64 -17.05
C LEU A 153 -0.61 -0.26 -17.37
N TYR A 154 -1.32 -0.16 -18.49
CA TYR A 154 -2.09 1.05 -18.81
C TYR A 154 -3.10 1.40 -17.71
N GLN A 155 -3.88 0.42 -17.25
CA GLN A 155 -4.85 0.66 -16.18
C GLN A 155 -4.17 1.03 -14.84
N TYR A 156 -3.00 0.46 -14.54
CA TYR A 156 -2.23 0.88 -13.37
C TYR A 156 -1.76 2.32 -13.51
N ALA A 157 -1.39 2.77 -14.71
CA ALA A 157 -1.01 4.15 -14.98
C ALA A 157 -2.18 5.10 -14.68
N VAL A 158 -3.36 4.81 -15.19
CA VAL A 158 -4.57 5.61 -14.91
C VAL A 158 -4.92 5.61 -13.42
N MET A 159 -4.99 4.45 -12.79
CA MET A 159 -5.35 4.33 -11.37
C MET A 159 -4.33 5.00 -10.44
N ALA A 160 -3.03 4.83 -10.71
CA ALA A 160 -1.97 5.44 -9.93
C ALA A 160 -1.90 6.95 -10.11
N SER A 161 -2.24 7.47 -11.30
CA SER A 161 -2.36 8.93 -11.54
C SER A 161 -3.47 9.53 -10.70
N VAL A 162 -4.66 8.94 -10.70
CA VAL A 162 -5.78 9.40 -9.86
C VAL A 162 -5.41 9.32 -8.37
N TYR A 163 -4.75 8.22 -7.94
CA TYR A 163 -4.29 8.08 -6.57
C TYR A 163 -3.25 9.16 -6.19
N TYR A 164 -2.28 9.43 -7.07
CA TYR A 164 -1.29 10.50 -6.85
C TYR A 164 -1.97 11.87 -6.70
N GLU A 165 -2.90 12.19 -7.59
CA GLU A 165 -3.66 13.45 -7.54
C GLU A 165 -4.40 13.63 -6.21
N LYS A 166 -4.99 12.56 -5.68
CA LYS A 166 -5.68 12.58 -4.37
C LYS A 166 -4.71 12.72 -3.21
N LEU A 167 -3.63 11.94 -3.21
CA LEU A 167 -2.68 11.89 -2.11
C LEU A 167 -1.89 13.21 -1.95
N PHE A 168 -1.55 13.86 -3.07
CA PHE A 168 -0.69 15.06 -3.08
C PHE A 168 -1.39 16.34 -3.49
N HIS A 169 -2.68 16.28 -3.85
CA HIS A 169 -3.46 17.42 -4.36
C HIS A 169 -2.81 18.13 -5.56
N LYS A 170 -2.11 17.36 -6.39
CA LYS A 170 -1.44 17.81 -7.61
C LYS A 170 -2.09 17.14 -8.83
N ARG A 171 -2.51 17.93 -9.80
CA ARG A 171 -3.12 17.45 -11.04
C ARG A 171 -2.08 17.12 -12.09
N ASP A 172 -2.45 16.27 -13.02
CA ASP A 172 -1.70 15.95 -14.22
C ASP A 172 -0.27 15.41 -13.94
N PRO A 173 -0.14 14.34 -13.13
CA PRO A 173 1.17 13.77 -12.82
C PRO A 173 1.82 13.19 -14.09
N ARG A 174 3.12 13.40 -14.24
CA ARG A 174 3.90 12.77 -15.31
C ARG A 174 3.97 11.26 -15.04
N VAL A 175 3.67 10.47 -16.07
CA VAL A 175 3.64 9.01 -16.02
C VAL A 175 4.80 8.43 -16.82
N GLY A 176 5.65 7.63 -16.19
CA GLY A 176 6.75 6.91 -16.82
C GLY A 176 6.55 5.39 -16.77
N LEU A 177 6.94 4.69 -17.81
CA LEU A 177 6.91 3.23 -17.87
C LEU A 177 8.33 2.68 -17.64
N LEU A 178 8.52 1.90 -16.58
CA LEU A 178 9.82 1.35 -16.22
C LEU A 178 10.30 0.34 -17.28
N SER A 179 11.48 0.60 -17.80
CA SER A 179 12.10 -0.15 -18.90
C SER A 179 13.61 -0.31 -18.70
N VAL A 180 14.27 -0.97 -19.64
CA VAL A 180 15.73 -1.16 -19.69
C VAL A 180 16.46 -0.06 -20.49
N GLY A 181 15.73 0.94 -20.99
CA GLY A 181 16.22 2.07 -21.76
C GLY A 181 15.10 3.04 -22.07
N GLU A 182 15.43 4.29 -22.35
CA GLU A 182 14.48 5.39 -22.55
C GLU A 182 13.81 5.36 -23.94
N GLU A 183 14.44 4.69 -24.93
CA GLU A 183 13.90 4.65 -26.29
C GLU A 183 12.61 3.81 -26.37
N GLU A 184 11.64 4.20 -27.17
CA GLU A 184 10.35 3.52 -27.36
C GLU A 184 10.50 2.03 -27.75
N SER A 185 11.57 1.67 -28.47
CA SER A 185 11.86 0.30 -28.92
C SER A 185 12.38 -0.60 -27.80
N LYS A 186 12.78 -0.05 -26.66
CA LYS A 186 13.34 -0.80 -25.53
C LYS A 186 12.28 -1.51 -24.70
N GLY A 187 12.75 -2.48 -23.92
CA GLY A 187 11.91 -3.30 -23.07
C GLY A 187 11.45 -4.60 -23.76
N ASN A 188 10.79 -5.44 -22.96
CA ASN A 188 10.16 -6.66 -23.44
C ASN A 188 8.85 -6.34 -24.21
N GLN A 189 8.20 -7.37 -24.77
CA GLN A 189 6.94 -7.19 -25.51
C GLN A 189 5.87 -6.50 -24.66
N LEU A 190 5.73 -6.88 -23.39
CA LEU A 190 4.75 -6.29 -22.45
C LEU A 190 4.94 -4.76 -22.34
N VAL A 191 6.19 -4.32 -22.15
CA VAL A 191 6.53 -2.91 -21.99
C VAL A 191 6.25 -2.13 -23.26
N ARG A 192 6.68 -2.63 -24.44
CA ARG A 192 6.45 -1.96 -25.73
C ARG A 192 4.96 -1.80 -26.06
N GLU A 193 4.18 -2.86 -25.87
CA GLU A 193 2.73 -2.80 -26.10
C GLU A 193 2.02 -1.88 -25.09
N ALA A 194 2.46 -1.85 -23.83
CA ALA A 194 1.93 -0.91 -22.83
C ALA A 194 2.30 0.54 -23.13
N HIS A 195 3.53 0.77 -23.65
CA HIS A 195 3.99 2.08 -24.10
C HIS A 195 3.03 2.67 -25.16
N GLU A 196 2.67 1.88 -26.18
CA GLU A 196 1.72 2.32 -27.21
C GLU A 196 0.35 2.70 -26.64
N LEU A 197 -0.14 1.93 -25.67
CA LEU A 197 -1.42 2.23 -25.01
C LEU A 197 -1.36 3.54 -24.20
N CYS A 198 -0.28 3.74 -23.45
CA CYS A 198 -0.11 4.97 -22.67
C CYS A 198 0.09 6.19 -23.57
N LYS A 199 0.84 6.05 -24.67
CA LYS A 199 1.10 7.11 -25.65
C LYS A 199 -0.16 7.52 -26.42
N ALA A 200 -1.10 6.59 -26.63
CA ALA A 200 -2.35 6.84 -27.33
C ALA A 200 -3.40 7.57 -26.46
N ASP A 201 -3.23 7.61 -25.14
CA ASP A 201 -4.14 8.31 -24.23
C ASP A 201 -3.76 9.80 -24.13
N GLU A 202 -4.47 10.64 -24.86
CA GLU A 202 -4.25 12.10 -24.86
C GLU A 202 -4.52 12.78 -23.51
N GLN A 203 -5.17 12.09 -22.58
CA GLN A 203 -5.43 12.59 -21.22
C GLN A 203 -4.32 12.21 -20.24
N MET A 204 -3.36 11.37 -20.62
CA MET A 204 -2.25 10.94 -19.78
C MET A 204 -1.01 11.78 -20.11
N ASN A 205 -0.44 12.42 -19.10
CA ASN A 205 0.84 13.10 -19.22
C ASN A 205 2.00 12.07 -19.26
N PHE A 206 2.03 11.28 -20.35
CA PHE A 206 2.97 10.19 -20.53
C PHE A 206 4.33 10.72 -20.99
N VAL A 207 5.38 10.50 -20.20
CA VAL A 207 6.75 10.92 -20.50
C VAL A 207 7.60 9.86 -21.19
N GLY A 208 7.02 8.70 -21.49
CA GLY A 208 7.72 7.59 -22.15
C GLY A 208 8.34 6.58 -21.19
N ASN A 209 9.36 5.86 -21.68
CA ASN A 209 10.11 4.91 -20.87
C ASN A 209 11.03 5.64 -19.88
N ILE A 210 11.19 5.07 -18.70
CA ILE A 210 12.14 5.49 -17.66
C ILE A 210 12.99 4.30 -17.24
N GLU A 211 14.18 4.56 -16.71
CA GLU A 211 15.08 3.51 -16.22
C GLU A 211 15.07 3.42 -14.68
N GLY A 212 15.67 2.33 -14.16
CA GLY A 212 15.79 2.13 -12.70
C GLY A 212 16.56 3.25 -11.98
N ARG A 213 17.47 3.95 -12.67
CA ARG A 213 18.18 5.11 -12.10
C ARG A 213 17.30 6.33 -11.85
N ASP A 214 16.18 6.44 -12.57
CA ASP A 214 15.27 7.58 -12.52
C ASP A 214 14.31 7.53 -11.33
N ILE A 215 14.24 6.37 -10.64
CA ILE A 215 13.33 6.16 -9.49
C ILE A 215 13.49 7.22 -8.41
N PHE A 216 14.73 7.68 -8.18
CA PHE A 216 15.03 8.74 -7.22
C PHE A 216 15.28 10.10 -7.87
N GLY A 217 15.21 10.17 -9.22
CA GLY A 217 15.52 11.37 -9.99
C GLY A 217 14.37 12.39 -10.08
N GLY A 218 13.14 11.99 -9.75
CA GLY A 218 11.97 12.85 -9.90
C GLY A 218 11.62 13.16 -11.36
N VAL A 219 11.93 12.26 -12.28
CA VAL A 219 11.63 12.36 -13.72
C VAL A 219 10.11 12.35 -13.94
N CYS A 220 9.40 11.55 -13.16
CA CYS A 220 7.94 11.47 -13.19
C CYS A 220 7.36 11.23 -11.78
N GLU A 221 6.10 11.57 -11.62
CA GLU A 221 5.35 11.39 -10.38
C GLU A 221 4.73 10.00 -10.25
N VAL A 222 4.50 9.33 -11.39
CA VAL A 222 3.90 7.98 -11.42
C VAL A 222 4.78 7.08 -12.27
N MET A 223 5.23 5.97 -11.69
CA MET A 223 6.09 4.97 -12.33
C MET A 223 5.36 3.65 -12.43
N ILE A 224 5.32 3.09 -13.62
CA ILE A 224 4.55 1.87 -13.89
C ILE A 224 5.46 0.71 -14.25
N CYS A 225 5.19 -0.44 -13.64
CA CYS A 225 5.82 -1.71 -13.96
C CYS A 225 4.86 -2.87 -13.65
N GLU A 226 5.22 -4.09 -14.02
CA GLU A 226 4.49 -5.26 -13.56
C GLU A 226 4.94 -5.66 -12.15
N GLY A 227 4.08 -6.39 -11.42
CA GLY A 227 4.26 -6.60 -9.99
C GLY A 227 5.50 -7.40 -9.59
N PHE A 228 6.10 -8.21 -10.48
CA PHE A 228 7.36 -8.87 -10.18
C PHE A 228 8.50 -7.86 -10.09
N VAL A 229 8.65 -7.01 -11.11
CA VAL A 229 9.66 -5.94 -11.13
C VAL A 229 9.44 -4.97 -10.00
N GLY A 230 8.19 -4.51 -9.80
CA GLY A 230 7.86 -3.56 -8.75
C GLY A 230 8.13 -4.08 -7.33
N ASN A 231 7.84 -5.35 -7.07
CA ASN A 231 8.13 -5.96 -5.77
C ASN A 231 9.65 -6.13 -5.52
N VAL A 232 10.40 -6.55 -6.56
CA VAL A 232 11.86 -6.63 -6.47
C VAL A 232 12.45 -5.25 -6.21
N LEU A 233 12.01 -4.24 -6.98
CA LEU A 233 12.42 -2.85 -6.81
C LEU A 233 12.19 -2.36 -5.38
N LEU A 234 10.98 -2.52 -4.85
CA LEU A 234 10.62 -2.10 -3.51
C LEU A 234 11.53 -2.75 -2.46
N LYS A 235 11.76 -4.07 -2.58
CA LYS A 235 12.63 -4.81 -1.65
C LYS A 235 14.10 -4.38 -1.73
N VAL A 236 14.60 -4.04 -2.93
CA VAL A 236 15.96 -3.50 -3.10
C VAL A 236 16.07 -2.13 -2.44
N VAL A 237 15.09 -1.24 -2.66
CA VAL A 237 15.07 0.10 -2.04
C VAL A 237 15.04 0.00 -0.52
N GLU A 238 14.14 -0.82 0.05
CA GLU A 238 14.04 -1.05 1.49
C GLU A 238 15.36 -1.55 2.09
N ALA A 239 15.97 -2.56 1.46
CA ALA A 239 17.22 -3.13 1.92
C ALA A 239 18.41 -2.18 1.78
N LEU A 240 18.51 -1.46 0.67
CA LEU A 240 19.62 -0.55 0.38
C LEU A 240 19.70 0.59 1.40
N VAL A 241 18.58 1.24 1.68
CA VAL A 241 18.51 2.34 2.66
C VAL A 241 18.95 1.84 4.05
N GLY A 242 18.43 0.67 4.48
CA GLY A 242 18.80 0.10 5.78
C GLY A 242 20.29 -0.25 5.88
N ASN A 243 20.84 -0.95 4.88
CA ASN A 243 22.24 -1.39 4.88
C ASN A 243 23.21 -0.22 4.75
N LEU A 244 22.92 0.75 3.87
CA LEU A 244 23.77 1.93 3.70
C LEU A 244 23.86 2.75 4.98
N MET A 245 22.72 3.02 5.62
CA MET A 245 22.70 3.73 6.91
C MET A 245 23.45 2.96 8.00
N GLY A 246 23.29 1.63 8.06
CA GLY A 246 24.05 0.79 9.00
C GLY A 246 25.55 0.85 8.78
N ALA A 247 26.00 0.76 7.53
CA ALA A 247 27.42 0.86 7.18
C ALA A 247 28.02 2.24 7.55
N ILE A 248 27.30 3.33 7.26
CA ILE A 248 27.74 4.69 7.61
C ILE A 248 27.84 4.83 9.14
N LEU A 249 26.84 4.40 9.90
CA LEU A 249 26.85 4.46 11.37
C LEU A 249 28.01 3.67 11.96
N THR A 250 28.30 2.47 11.41
CA THR A 250 29.45 1.67 11.86
C THR A 250 30.77 2.41 11.64
N LYS A 251 30.97 2.99 10.46
CA LYS A 251 32.19 3.74 10.13
C LYS A 251 32.37 5.00 11.00
N VAL A 252 31.29 5.71 11.27
CA VAL A 252 31.34 6.87 12.15
C VAL A 252 31.67 6.47 13.60
N ARG A 253 31.09 5.39 14.11
CA ARG A 253 31.44 4.87 15.45
C ARG A 253 32.92 4.50 15.56
N GLU A 254 33.53 3.95 14.49
CA GLU A 254 34.92 3.57 14.45
C GLU A 254 35.88 4.78 14.35
N GLN A 255 35.51 5.78 13.55
CA GLN A 255 36.41 6.87 13.15
C GLN A 255 36.18 8.18 13.91
N ILE A 256 34.95 8.47 14.30
CA ILE A 256 34.53 9.74 14.93
C ILE A 256 33.47 9.42 16.01
N PRO A 257 33.85 8.73 17.12
CA PRO A 257 32.89 8.25 18.13
C PRO A 257 32.00 9.36 18.72
N GLU A 258 32.53 10.58 18.85
CA GLU A 258 31.80 11.75 19.35
C GLU A 258 30.64 12.19 18.43
N ALA A 259 30.72 11.91 17.13
CA ALA A 259 29.65 12.24 16.17
C ALA A 259 28.51 11.19 16.12
N THR A 260 28.67 10.04 16.78
CA THR A 260 27.73 8.90 16.68
C THR A 260 26.30 9.32 17.02
N SER A 261 26.08 9.99 18.14
CA SER A 261 24.74 10.39 18.60
C SER A 261 24.05 11.35 17.63
N ALA A 262 24.81 12.33 17.10
CA ALA A 262 24.29 13.27 16.10
C ALA A 262 23.89 12.53 14.81
N LEU A 263 24.75 11.62 14.33
CA LEU A 263 24.49 10.85 13.12
C LEU A 263 23.32 9.88 13.29
N GLU A 264 23.18 9.24 14.46
CA GLU A 264 22.02 8.39 14.75
C GLU A 264 20.70 9.18 14.69
N SER A 265 20.71 10.43 15.16
CA SER A 265 19.54 11.32 15.05
C SER A 265 19.22 11.65 13.60
N ILE A 266 20.25 12.00 12.79
CA ILE A 266 20.09 12.26 11.34
C ILE A 266 19.62 11.01 10.61
N ALA A 267 20.21 9.85 10.89
CA ALA A 267 19.84 8.58 10.26
C ALA A 267 18.39 8.19 10.57
N ARG A 268 17.91 8.42 11.80
CA ARG A 268 16.48 8.25 12.15
C ARG A 268 15.59 9.19 11.36
N GLY A 269 16.00 10.46 11.20
CA GLY A 269 15.28 11.44 10.37
C GLY A 269 15.20 11.01 8.91
N ILE A 270 16.32 10.57 8.32
CA ILE A 270 16.38 10.07 6.94
C ILE A 270 15.48 8.83 6.81
N LYS A 271 15.66 7.80 7.67
CA LYS A 271 14.82 6.61 7.65
C LYS A 271 13.33 6.96 7.73
N HIS A 272 12.97 7.90 8.60
CA HIS A 272 11.61 8.39 8.70
C HIS A 272 11.16 9.15 7.45
N SER A 273 12.04 9.88 6.75
CA SER A 273 11.70 10.59 5.50
C SER A 273 11.44 9.62 4.35
N TYR A 274 12.17 8.51 4.28
CA TYR A 274 12.01 7.47 3.26
C TYR A 274 11.04 6.35 3.66
N ASP A 275 10.35 6.50 4.78
CA ASP A 275 9.36 5.53 5.21
C ASP A 275 8.03 5.74 4.46
N HIS A 276 7.75 4.85 3.52
CA HIS A 276 6.51 4.85 2.75
C HIS A 276 5.25 4.68 3.61
N SER A 277 5.38 4.14 4.84
CA SER A 277 4.25 3.97 5.76
C SER A 277 3.63 5.30 6.24
N LYS A 278 4.36 6.42 6.08
CA LYS A 278 3.82 7.76 6.33
C LYS A 278 2.61 8.12 5.47
N TYR A 279 2.60 7.57 4.25
CA TYR A 279 1.53 7.81 3.28
C TYR A 279 0.34 6.87 3.47
N GLY A 280 0.31 6.15 4.61
CA GLY A 280 -0.85 5.34 4.99
C GLY A 280 -0.87 3.93 4.41
N GLY A 281 0.30 3.38 4.06
CA GLY A 281 0.41 2.04 3.49
C GLY A 281 0.26 2.02 1.96
N ALA A 282 0.02 0.83 1.42
CA ALA A 282 -0.04 0.56 -0.01
C ALA A 282 -1.49 0.22 -0.42
N PRO A 283 -2.23 1.11 -1.09
CA PRO A 283 -3.56 0.77 -1.57
C PRO A 283 -3.49 -0.30 -2.67
N LEU A 284 -4.42 -1.23 -2.62
CA LEU A 284 -4.74 -2.16 -3.68
C LEU A 284 -5.80 -1.51 -4.58
N LEU A 285 -5.35 -0.75 -5.58
CA LEU A 285 -6.19 0.04 -6.47
C LEU A 285 -7.00 -0.86 -7.40
N GLY A 286 -8.21 -0.43 -7.74
CA GLY A 286 -9.06 -1.12 -8.72
C GLY A 286 -10.05 -2.12 -8.14
N LEU A 287 -10.21 -2.19 -6.82
CA LEU A 287 -11.27 -2.93 -6.15
C LEU A 287 -12.46 -2.04 -5.80
N GLN A 288 -13.67 -2.60 -5.74
CA GLN A 288 -14.89 -1.84 -5.40
C GLN A 288 -14.87 -1.21 -4.02
N LYS A 289 -14.05 -1.73 -3.09
CA LYS A 289 -13.83 -1.15 -1.77
C LYS A 289 -12.36 -0.80 -1.59
N LEU A 290 -12.11 0.31 -0.94
CA LEU A 290 -10.76 0.71 -0.59
C LEU A 290 -10.07 -0.39 0.21
N SER A 291 -8.89 -0.76 -0.22
CA SER A 291 -8.13 -1.85 0.37
C SER A 291 -6.71 -1.40 0.58
N ILE A 292 -6.26 -1.33 1.85
CA ILE A 292 -4.91 -0.85 2.18
C ILE A 292 -4.09 -1.97 2.78
N LYS A 293 -2.92 -2.19 2.23
CA LYS A 293 -1.91 -3.13 2.73
C LYS A 293 -0.84 -2.36 3.51
N CYS A 294 -0.65 -2.73 4.77
CA CYS A 294 0.46 -2.27 5.59
C CYS A 294 1.59 -3.30 5.60
N HIS A 295 2.81 -2.89 5.87
CA HIS A 295 3.95 -3.80 6.00
C HIS A 295 3.80 -4.70 7.23
N GLY A 296 4.36 -5.94 7.21
CA GLY A 296 4.28 -6.87 8.35
C GLY A 296 4.90 -6.31 9.64
N SER A 297 5.93 -5.48 9.54
CA SER A 297 6.57 -4.83 10.69
C SER A 297 5.86 -3.57 11.20
N SER A 298 4.68 -3.26 10.69
CA SER A 298 3.91 -2.06 11.04
C SER A 298 3.73 -1.90 12.54
N ASP A 299 3.91 -0.68 13.02
CA ASP A 299 3.64 -0.27 14.39
C ASP A 299 2.29 0.47 14.48
N ARG A 300 1.95 0.87 15.69
CA ARG A 300 0.72 1.65 15.97
C ARG A 300 0.60 2.92 15.14
N GLN A 301 1.72 3.59 14.85
CA GLN A 301 1.70 4.82 14.07
C GLN A 301 1.39 4.54 12.60
N THR A 302 1.96 3.48 12.05
CA THR A 302 1.66 3.01 10.68
C THR A 302 0.19 2.62 10.53
N VAL A 303 -0.38 1.89 11.51
CA VAL A 303 -1.81 1.54 11.50
C VAL A 303 -2.69 2.80 11.58
N LYS A 304 -2.36 3.74 12.48
CA LYS A 304 -3.05 5.03 12.58
C LYS A 304 -3.03 5.80 11.25
N ASN A 305 -1.87 5.84 10.58
CA ASN A 305 -1.73 6.50 9.27
C ASN A 305 -2.54 5.80 8.18
N ALA A 306 -2.58 4.46 8.17
CA ALA A 306 -3.36 3.69 7.21
C ALA A 306 -4.87 3.93 7.36
N ILE A 307 -5.36 4.03 8.58
CA ILE A 307 -6.75 4.38 8.86
C ILE A 307 -7.07 5.80 8.36
N ARG A 308 -6.16 6.75 8.58
CA ARG A 308 -6.31 8.12 8.06
C ARG A 308 -6.36 8.14 6.55
N ALA A 309 -5.41 7.48 5.89
CA ALA A 309 -5.35 7.42 4.43
C ALA A 309 -6.62 6.75 3.84
N ALA A 310 -7.09 5.66 4.43
CA ALA A 310 -8.32 5.00 4.00
C ALA A 310 -9.53 5.94 4.09
N ARG A 311 -9.62 6.69 5.19
CA ARG A 311 -10.67 7.68 5.41
C ARG A 311 -10.60 8.81 4.38
N ASP A 312 -9.43 9.43 4.24
CA ASP A 312 -9.25 10.59 3.37
C ASP A 312 -9.49 10.21 1.90
N LEU A 313 -8.94 9.09 1.42
CA LEU A 313 -9.18 8.56 0.07
C LEU A 313 -10.66 8.21 -0.18
N GLY A 314 -11.36 7.72 0.85
CA GLY A 314 -12.79 7.42 0.78
C GLY A 314 -13.63 8.68 0.64
N TYR A 315 -13.38 9.70 1.45
CA TYR A 315 -14.07 10.99 1.34
C TYR A 315 -13.73 11.73 0.03
N ASP A 316 -12.54 11.51 -0.53
CA ASP A 316 -12.12 12.08 -1.80
C ASP A 316 -12.65 11.32 -3.03
N HIS A 317 -13.48 10.29 -2.83
CA HIS A 317 -14.11 9.52 -3.91
C HIS A 317 -13.10 8.94 -4.92
N LEU A 318 -12.01 8.32 -4.41
CA LEU A 318 -10.95 7.76 -5.26
C LEU A 318 -11.48 6.77 -6.30
N ASN A 319 -12.32 5.84 -5.88
CA ASN A 319 -12.83 4.77 -6.76
C ASN A 319 -13.73 5.30 -7.87
N GLU A 320 -14.59 6.26 -7.56
CA GLU A 320 -15.49 6.91 -8.53
C GLU A 320 -14.68 7.64 -9.61
N GLN A 321 -13.61 8.33 -9.21
CA GLN A 321 -12.74 9.05 -10.14
C GLN A 321 -11.90 8.11 -11.02
N ILE A 322 -11.45 6.97 -10.47
CA ILE A 322 -10.80 5.93 -11.29
C ILE A 322 -11.75 5.43 -12.38
N VAL A 323 -13.01 5.12 -12.02
CA VAL A 323 -14.01 4.66 -13.00
C VAL A 323 -14.30 5.72 -14.04
N GLU A 324 -14.45 6.97 -13.64
CA GLU A 324 -14.66 8.09 -14.56
C GLU A 324 -13.50 8.24 -15.55
N ARG A 325 -12.26 8.15 -15.07
CA ARG A 325 -11.07 8.31 -15.93
C ARG A 325 -10.85 7.14 -16.89
N LEU A 326 -11.21 5.91 -16.50
CA LEU A 326 -11.11 4.73 -17.36
C LEU A 326 -12.19 4.66 -18.44
N ASN A 327 -13.29 5.40 -18.29
CA ASN A 327 -14.41 5.40 -19.23
C ASN A 327 -14.36 6.58 -20.22
N LYS A 328 -13.40 7.46 -20.10
CA LYS A 328 -13.14 8.58 -21.01
C LYS A 328 -12.20 8.19 -22.14
#